data_7d4bac6de92fbd4c8c8eb00ca53eddc5
#
_entry.id   7d4bac6de92fbd4c8c8eb00ca53eddc5
#
_cell.length_a   1.000
_cell.length_b   1.000
_cell.length_c   1.000
_cell.angle_alpha   90.00
_cell.angle_beta   90.00
_cell.angle_gamma   90.00
#
_symmetry.space_group_name_H-M   'P 1'
#
loop_
_entity.id
_entity.type
_entity.pdbx_description
1 polymer ?
#
loop_
_entity_poly.entity_id
_entity_poly.type
_entity_poly.pdbx_seq_one_letter_code
_entity_poly.pdbx_strand_id
1 'polypeptide(L)'
;MICDNGKQFWCDAFKAWCDGHGITPRFGAVGRHGSIALVERFILTLKNECTRVILVPLRRAPFHQELTYFANWYNQSRPHSALHGKTPHEVFYLNLLPACEHPRYEPRAKWPRSAPCASPPAPVASHCGARIRLVVRYHRGRKHLPIVDLRRAA
;
A
#
# COMPACT_ATOMS: atom_id res chain seq x y z
N MET A 1 -14.06 -8.57 14.44
CA MET A 1 -13.09 -9.18 13.49
C MET A 1 -13.85 -9.68 12.26
N ILE A 2 -13.32 -9.52 11.04
CA ILE A 2 -13.95 -10.05 9.81
C ILE A 2 -13.17 -11.28 9.38
N CYS A 3 -13.86 -12.41 9.17
CA CYS A 3 -13.28 -13.69 8.78
C CYS A 3 -13.88 -14.16 7.44
N ASP A 4 -13.17 -15.01 6.73
CA ASP A 4 -13.73 -15.78 5.64
C ASP A 4 -14.59 -16.95 6.17
N ASN A 5 -15.25 -17.67 5.27
CA ASN A 5 -16.04 -18.86 5.63
C ASN A 5 -15.20 -20.14 5.71
N GLY A 6 -13.92 -20.02 6.02
CA GLY A 6 -13.04 -21.18 6.20
C GLY A 6 -13.47 -22.04 7.41
N LYS A 7 -13.37 -23.36 7.28
CA LYS A 7 -13.76 -24.29 8.34
C LYS A 7 -13.06 -24.04 9.68
N GLN A 8 -11.85 -23.47 9.66
CA GLN A 8 -11.08 -23.10 10.84
C GLN A 8 -11.75 -22.03 11.71
N PHE A 9 -12.63 -21.20 11.12
CA PHE A 9 -13.36 -20.14 11.83
C PHE A 9 -14.75 -20.57 12.30
N TRP A 10 -15.17 -21.79 11.99
CA TRP A 10 -16.45 -22.35 12.43
C TRP A 10 -16.31 -23.32 13.62
N CYS A 11 -15.09 -23.62 14.04
CA CYS A 11 -14.85 -24.55 15.15
C CYS A 11 -15.16 -23.87 16.51
N ASP A 12 -15.56 -24.68 17.47
CA ASP A 12 -15.94 -24.19 18.80
C ASP A 12 -14.77 -23.59 19.56
N ALA A 13 -13.57 -24.08 19.33
CA ALA A 13 -12.33 -23.49 19.88
C ALA A 13 -12.11 -22.04 19.45
N PHE A 14 -12.38 -21.71 18.19
CA PHE A 14 -12.29 -20.34 17.70
C PHE A 14 -13.39 -19.45 18.31
N LYS A 15 -14.61 -19.94 18.41
CA LYS A 15 -15.71 -19.20 19.03
C LYS A 15 -15.42 -18.91 20.50
N ALA A 16 -15.02 -19.93 21.27
CA ALA A 16 -14.64 -19.77 22.68
C ALA A 16 -13.48 -18.77 22.86
N TRP A 17 -12.50 -18.81 21.96
CA TRP A 17 -11.41 -17.82 21.98
C TRP A 17 -11.92 -16.39 21.72
N CYS A 18 -12.78 -16.21 20.74
CA CYS A 18 -13.39 -14.89 20.46
C CYS A 18 -14.18 -14.38 21.66
N ASP A 19 -15.03 -15.22 22.25
CA ASP A 19 -15.84 -14.87 23.40
C ASP A 19 -14.99 -14.49 24.61
N GLY A 20 -13.91 -15.24 24.88
CA GLY A 20 -12.96 -14.93 25.94
C GLY A 20 -12.20 -13.60 25.76
N HIS A 21 -12.16 -13.07 24.54
CA HIS A 21 -11.51 -11.80 24.22
C HIS A 21 -12.49 -10.66 23.90
N GLY A 22 -13.78 -10.86 24.07
CA GLY A 22 -14.82 -9.88 23.75
C GLY A 22 -14.88 -9.53 22.25
N ILE A 23 -14.49 -10.46 21.39
CA ILE A 23 -14.43 -10.26 19.93
C ILE A 23 -15.66 -10.87 19.29
N THR A 24 -16.46 -10.05 18.60
CA THR A 24 -17.56 -10.56 17.76
C THR A 24 -17.04 -10.85 16.35
N PRO A 25 -16.94 -12.14 15.93
CA PRO A 25 -16.55 -12.47 14.57
C PRO A 25 -17.69 -12.15 13.60
N ARG A 26 -17.36 -11.52 12.46
CA ARG A 26 -18.27 -11.32 11.35
C ARG A 26 -17.75 -12.09 10.15
N PHE A 27 -18.59 -12.89 9.54
CA PHE A 27 -18.23 -13.65 8.36
C PHE A 27 -18.61 -12.88 7.11
N GLY A 28 -17.68 -12.85 6.13
CA GLY A 28 -17.95 -12.25 4.83
C GLY A 28 -19.09 -13.00 4.13
N ALA A 29 -20.01 -12.27 3.51
CA ALA A 29 -21.10 -12.88 2.76
C ALA A 29 -20.54 -13.68 1.58
N VAL A 30 -20.97 -14.93 1.44
CA VAL A 30 -20.63 -15.78 0.29
C VAL A 30 -21.04 -15.07 -1.01
N GLY A 31 -20.12 -14.94 -1.95
CA GLY A 31 -20.38 -14.31 -3.25
C GLY A 31 -20.42 -12.78 -3.27
N ARG A 32 -20.20 -12.09 -2.17
CA ARG A 32 -20.06 -10.63 -2.15
C ARG A 32 -18.61 -10.23 -1.92
N HIS A 33 -17.99 -9.68 -2.98
CA HIS A 33 -16.59 -9.24 -3.02
C HIS A 33 -16.33 -7.93 -2.24
N GLY A 34 -16.77 -7.77 -1.02
CA GLY A 34 -16.63 -6.49 -0.31
C GLY A 34 -15.81 -6.53 0.95
N SER A 35 -16.10 -7.47 1.85
CA SER A 35 -15.57 -7.42 3.22
C SER A 35 -14.12 -7.92 3.36
N ILE A 36 -13.65 -8.78 2.45
CA ILE A 36 -12.31 -9.38 2.48
C ILE A 36 -11.39 -8.77 1.40
N ALA A 37 -11.95 -8.06 0.43
CA ALA A 37 -11.20 -7.51 -0.70
C ALA A 37 -10.03 -6.60 -0.30
N LEU A 38 -10.12 -5.87 0.81
CA LEU A 38 -9.02 -5.04 1.31
C LEU A 38 -7.86 -5.89 1.81
N VAL A 39 -8.14 -6.97 2.54
CA VAL A 39 -7.13 -7.90 3.05
C VAL A 39 -6.49 -8.67 1.89
N GLU A 40 -7.29 -9.15 0.95
CA GLU A 40 -6.80 -9.82 -0.27
C GLU A 40 -5.89 -8.90 -1.08
N ARG A 41 -6.27 -7.64 -1.25
CA ARG A 41 -5.46 -6.63 -1.91
C ARG A 41 -4.14 -6.38 -1.17
N PHE A 42 -4.17 -6.28 0.15
CA PHE A 42 -2.97 -6.15 0.96
C PHE A 42 -2.04 -7.36 0.80
N ILE A 43 -2.59 -8.58 0.89
CA ILE A 43 -1.82 -9.83 0.70
C ILE A 43 -1.21 -9.87 -0.71
N LEU A 44 -1.96 -9.49 -1.73
CA LEU A 44 -1.44 -9.43 -3.10
C LEU A 44 -0.30 -8.41 -3.23
N THR A 45 -0.44 -7.23 -2.63
CA THR A 45 0.60 -6.20 -2.59
C THR A 45 1.83 -6.70 -1.84
N LEU A 46 1.66 -7.32 -0.67
CA LEU A 46 2.74 -7.95 0.08
C LEU A 46 3.50 -8.98 -0.76
N LYS A 47 2.77 -9.85 -1.46
CA LYS A 47 3.38 -10.84 -2.35
C LYS A 47 4.18 -10.18 -3.48
N ASN A 48 3.63 -9.19 -4.13
CA ASN A 48 4.24 -8.59 -5.32
C ASN A 48 5.36 -7.61 -4.99
N GLU A 49 5.25 -6.86 -3.90
CA GLU A 49 6.18 -5.79 -3.54
C GLU A 49 7.18 -6.21 -2.45
N CYS A 50 7.01 -7.37 -1.81
CA CYS A 50 7.92 -7.90 -0.80
C CYS A 50 8.36 -9.33 -1.10
N THR A 51 7.53 -10.33 -0.86
CA THR A 51 7.99 -11.72 -0.82
C THR A 51 8.44 -12.29 -2.17
N ARG A 52 7.99 -11.72 -3.29
CA ARG A 52 8.43 -12.11 -4.65
C ARG A 52 9.66 -11.36 -5.14
N VAL A 53 10.06 -10.28 -4.46
CA VAL A 53 11.19 -9.42 -4.88
C VAL A 53 12.41 -9.56 -3.97
N ILE A 54 12.28 -10.30 -2.87
CA ILE A 54 13.37 -10.59 -1.95
C ILE A 54 13.65 -12.10 -1.92
N LEU A 55 14.87 -12.45 -1.52
CA LEU A 55 15.16 -13.83 -1.11
C LEU A 55 14.50 -14.06 0.25
N VAL A 56 13.45 -14.88 0.29
CA VAL A 56 12.69 -15.14 1.52
C VAL A 56 13.58 -15.90 2.51
N PRO A 57 13.80 -15.35 3.73
CA PRO A 57 14.58 -16.04 4.74
C PRO A 57 13.92 -17.35 5.17
N LEU A 58 14.70 -18.42 5.25
CA LEU A 58 14.21 -19.73 5.69
C LEU A 58 13.91 -19.76 7.20
N ARG A 59 14.52 -18.87 7.99
CA ARG A 59 14.30 -18.79 9.44
C ARG A 59 13.12 -17.87 9.75
N ARG A 60 12.28 -18.30 10.69
CA ARG A 60 11.06 -17.56 11.07
C ARG A 60 11.33 -16.12 11.54
N ALA A 61 12.33 -15.90 12.38
CA ALA A 61 12.61 -14.59 12.95
C ALA A 61 13.03 -13.55 11.90
N PRO A 62 14.02 -13.79 11.02
CA PRO A 62 14.34 -12.88 9.92
C PRO A 62 13.17 -12.65 8.96
N PHE A 63 12.37 -13.70 8.67
CA PHE A 63 11.20 -13.55 7.80
C PHE A 63 10.15 -12.64 8.44
N HIS A 64 9.85 -12.82 9.72
CA HIS A 64 8.94 -11.95 10.47
C HIS A 64 9.43 -10.51 10.49
N GLN A 65 10.74 -10.29 10.62
CA GLN A 65 11.33 -8.96 10.55
C GLN A 65 11.10 -8.29 9.19
N GLU A 66 11.27 -9.01 8.08
CA GLU A 66 10.98 -8.46 6.75
C GLU A 66 9.50 -8.09 6.59
N LEU A 67 8.59 -8.93 7.06
CA LEU A 67 7.15 -8.62 7.05
C LEU A 67 6.82 -7.37 7.88
N THR A 68 7.47 -7.22 9.04
CA THR A 68 7.31 -6.03 9.92
C THR A 68 7.80 -4.76 9.21
N TYR A 69 8.95 -4.81 8.54
CA TYR A 69 9.46 -3.67 7.79
C TYR A 69 8.54 -3.30 6.63
N PHE A 70 8.02 -4.30 5.91
CA PHE A 70 7.05 -4.05 4.86
C PHE A 70 5.78 -3.40 5.41
N ALA A 71 5.21 -3.92 6.50
CA ALA A 71 4.00 -3.38 7.10
C ALA A 71 4.18 -1.93 7.57
N ASN A 72 5.32 -1.61 8.18
CA ASN A 72 5.64 -0.25 8.60
C ASN A 72 5.77 0.70 7.40
N TRP A 73 6.49 0.29 6.37
CA TRP A 73 6.62 1.07 5.14
C TRP A 73 5.27 1.25 4.45
N TYR A 74 4.46 0.19 4.32
CA TYR A 74 3.14 0.23 3.72
C TYR A 74 2.22 1.24 4.41
N ASN A 75 2.23 1.24 5.74
CA ASN A 75 1.36 2.12 6.52
C ASN A 75 1.86 3.56 6.60
N GLN A 76 3.17 3.79 6.68
CA GLN A 76 3.75 5.10 7.01
C GLN A 76 4.33 5.85 5.82
N SER A 77 4.68 5.14 4.74
CA SER A 77 5.45 5.75 3.65
C SER A 77 4.89 5.49 2.26
N ARG A 78 4.08 4.43 2.09
CA ARG A 78 3.54 4.09 0.78
C ARG A 78 2.28 4.88 0.49
N PRO A 79 2.26 5.71 -0.58
CA PRO A 79 1.04 6.42 -0.97
C PRO A 79 0.03 5.46 -1.62
N HIS A 80 -1.24 5.69 -1.36
CA HIS A 80 -2.34 4.86 -1.87
C HIS A 80 -3.30 5.69 -2.73
N SER A 81 -3.57 5.24 -3.95
CA SER A 81 -4.49 5.93 -4.85
C SER A 81 -5.91 6.02 -4.27
N ALA A 82 -6.39 4.97 -3.61
CA ALA A 82 -7.70 4.95 -2.93
C ALA A 82 -7.78 5.93 -1.74
N LEU A 83 -6.64 6.36 -1.21
CA LEU A 83 -6.53 7.34 -0.15
C LEU A 83 -6.04 8.71 -0.68
N HIS A 84 -6.23 8.96 -1.97
CA HIS A 84 -5.82 10.21 -2.63
C HIS A 84 -4.34 10.55 -2.46
N GLY A 85 -3.47 9.54 -2.52
CA GLY A 85 -2.02 9.68 -2.37
C GLY A 85 -1.53 9.71 -0.92
N LYS A 86 -2.42 9.63 0.07
CA LYS A 86 -2.03 9.53 1.47
C LYS A 86 -1.67 8.11 1.88
N THR A 87 -0.95 8.03 2.98
CA THR A 87 -0.66 6.77 3.64
C THR A 87 -1.83 6.34 4.54
N PRO A 88 -1.99 5.05 4.84
CA PRO A 88 -2.97 4.58 5.82
C PRO A 88 -2.82 5.23 7.19
N HIS A 89 -1.59 5.46 7.64
CA HIS A 89 -1.29 6.11 8.92
C HIS A 89 -1.82 7.57 8.96
N GLU A 90 -1.59 8.34 7.89
CA GLU A 90 -2.07 9.71 7.80
C GLU A 90 -3.59 9.80 7.87
N VAL A 91 -4.28 8.88 7.18
CA VAL A 91 -5.74 8.87 7.19
C VAL A 91 -6.30 8.41 8.53
N PHE A 92 -5.70 7.38 9.13
CA PHE A 92 -6.23 6.78 10.35
C PHE A 92 -5.95 7.60 11.61
N TYR A 93 -4.70 8.05 11.78
CA TYR A 93 -4.30 8.74 13.02
C TYR A 93 -4.36 10.26 12.92
N LEU A 94 -4.03 10.82 11.77
CA LEU A 94 -3.95 12.27 11.61
C LEU A 94 -5.24 12.85 11.05
N ASN A 95 -6.18 12.01 10.65
CA ASN A 95 -7.46 12.38 10.02
C ASN A 95 -7.29 13.48 8.95
N LEU A 96 -6.15 13.42 8.25
CA LEU A 96 -5.82 14.41 7.24
C LEU A 96 -6.79 14.25 6.07
N LEU A 97 -7.55 15.27 5.80
CA LEU A 97 -8.32 15.36 4.56
C LEU A 97 -7.38 15.12 3.37
N PRO A 98 -7.87 14.52 2.27
CA PRO A 98 -7.08 14.35 1.07
C PRO A 98 -6.48 15.70 0.69
N ALA A 99 -5.16 15.85 0.86
CA ALA A 99 -4.52 17.09 0.50
C ALA A 99 -4.60 17.23 -1.02
N CYS A 100 -5.31 18.24 -1.49
CA CYS A 100 -5.29 18.64 -2.88
C CYS A 100 -3.89 19.15 -3.32
N GLU A 101 -2.94 19.17 -2.41
CA GLU A 101 -1.61 19.75 -2.55
C GLU A 101 -0.52 18.81 -3.00
N HIS A 102 -0.74 17.48 -2.95
CA HIS A 102 0.18 16.55 -3.60
C HIS A 102 -0.13 16.55 -5.09
N PRO A 103 0.88 16.77 -5.95
CA PRO A 103 0.66 16.66 -7.37
C PRO A 103 0.04 15.29 -7.64
N ARG A 104 -1.20 15.28 -8.06
CA ARG A 104 -1.89 14.06 -8.44
C ARG A 104 -1.08 13.45 -9.57
N TYR A 105 -0.69 12.20 -9.43
CA TYR A 105 -0.30 11.41 -10.57
C TYR A 105 -1.53 11.30 -11.47
N GLU A 106 -1.61 12.16 -12.46
CA GLU A 106 -2.56 11.95 -13.54
C GLU A 106 -2.11 10.70 -14.28
N PRO A 107 -2.94 9.63 -14.33
CA PRO A 107 -2.60 8.49 -15.12
C PRO A 107 -2.35 9.00 -16.54
N ARG A 108 -1.18 8.74 -17.09
CA ARG A 108 -0.87 9.08 -18.48
C ARG A 108 -2.06 8.66 -19.33
N ALA A 109 -2.59 9.59 -20.12
CA ALA A 109 -3.59 9.27 -21.11
C ALA A 109 -3.14 8.00 -21.82
N LYS A 110 -4.03 7.02 -21.93
CA LYS A 110 -3.73 5.75 -22.59
C LYS A 110 -3.02 6.07 -23.89
N TRP A 111 -1.81 5.54 -24.06
CA TRP A 111 -1.04 5.74 -25.28
C TRP A 111 -1.95 5.51 -26.48
N PRO A 112 -2.10 6.47 -27.39
CA PRO A 112 -2.76 6.18 -28.65
C PRO A 112 -1.97 5.07 -29.30
N ARG A 113 -2.64 4.01 -29.74
CA ARG A 113 -2.01 2.82 -30.33
C ARG A 113 -1.12 3.11 -31.55
N SER A 114 -1.15 4.34 -32.05
CA SER A 114 -0.39 4.85 -33.20
C SER A 114 0.72 5.82 -32.84
N ALA A 115 0.98 6.14 -31.57
CA ALA A 115 2.05 7.06 -31.23
C ALA A 115 3.41 6.33 -31.26
N PRO A 116 4.44 6.87 -31.95
CA PRO A 116 5.79 6.32 -31.86
C PRO A 116 6.28 6.35 -30.41
N CYS A 117 6.84 5.25 -29.95
CA CYS A 117 7.31 5.05 -28.56
C CYS A 117 8.39 6.06 -28.06
N ALA A 118 8.80 6.98 -28.89
CA ALA A 118 9.97 7.83 -28.68
C ALA A 118 9.67 9.34 -28.60
N SER A 119 8.42 9.77 -28.52
CA SER A 119 8.17 11.20 -28.27
C SER A 119 8.46 11.49 -26.79
N PRO A 120 9.49 12.27 -26.45
CA PRO A 120 9.69 12.71 -25.08
C PRO A 120 8.44 13.49 -24.64
N PRO A 121 7.97 13.34 -23.40
CA PRO A 121 6.87 14.15 -22.90
C PRO A 121 7.22 15.63 -23.07
N ALA A 122 6.30 16.41 -23.62
CA ALA A 122 6.50 17.84 -23.71
C ALA A 122 6.85 18.40 -22.32
N PRO A 123 7.85 19.25 -22.19
CA PRO A 123 8.20 19.83 -20.91
C PRO A 123 6.97 20.57 -20.39
N VAL A 124 6.44 20.10 -19.25
CA VAL A 124 5.36 20.81 -18.56
C VAL A 124 5.99 22.10 -18.03
N ALA A 125 5.63 23.23 -18.62
CA ALA A 125 6.02 24.52 -18.12
C ALA A 125 5.50 24.63 -16.68
N SER A 126 6.40 24.61 -15.70
CA SER A 126 6.03 24.82 -14.31
C SER A 126 5.54 26.28 -14.19
N HIS A 127 4.31 26.48 -13.75
CA HIS A 127 3.70 27.82 -13.63
C HIS A 127 4.44 28.80 -12.71
N CYS A 128 5.48 28.37 -12.00
CA CYS A 128 6.20 29.23 -11.05
C CYS A 128 7.73 29.16 -11.16
N GLY A 129 8.32 28.56 -12.18
CA GLY A 129 9.79 28.45 -12.27
C GLY A 129 10.45 27.67 -11.12
N ALA A 130 9.66 27.06 -10.24
CA ALA A 130 10.20 26.30 -9.12
C ALA A 130 10.88 25.01 -9.60
N ARG A 131 12.17 24.89 -9.32
CA ARG A 131 12.89 23.64 -9.55
C ARG A 131 12.47 22.62 -8.50
N ILE A 132 11.99 21.48 -8.94
CA ILE A 132 11.62 20.38 -8.04
C ILE A 132 12.69 19.30 -8.16
N ARG A 133 13.22 18.86 -7.03
CA ARG A 133 14.15 17.75 -6.91
C ARG A 133 13.44 16.53 -6.38
N LEU A 134 13.50 15.44 -7.12
CA LEU A 134 13.07 14.14 -6.65
C LEU A 134 14.18 13.51 -5.80
N VAL A 135 13.89 13.15 -4.57
CA VAL A 135 14.81 12.42 -3.68
C VAL A 135 14.22 11.05 -3.39
N VAL A 136 14.94 10.00 -3.77
CA VAL A 136 14.55 8.62 -3.47
C VAL A 136 15.39 8.11 -2.32
N ARG A 137 14.73 7.65 -1.29
CA ARG A 137 15.32 6.95 -0.14
C ARG A 137 14.75 5.55 -0.06
N TYR A 138 15.34 4.69 0.72
CA TYR A 138 14.89 3.33 0.89
C TYR A 138 14.66 3.00 2.36
N HIS A 139 13.45 2.52 2.69
CA HIS A 139 13.09 2.15 4.05
C HIS A 139 14.03 1.07 4.59
N ARG A 140 14.78 1.42 5.67
CA ARG A 140 15.79 0.52 6.27
C ARG A 140 16.80 -0.06 5.26
N GLY A 141 17.15 0.71 4.23
CA GLY A 141 18.09 0.30 3.18
C GLY A 141 17.54 -0.72 2.15
N ARG A 142 16.27 -1.04 2.20
CA ARG A 142 15.64 -2.04 1.33
C ARG A 142 15.18 -1.43 0.02
N LYS A 143 15.85 -1.78 -1.08
CA LYS A 143 15.58 -1.21 -2.41
C LYS A 143 14.15 -1.47 -2.92
N HIS A 144 13.47 -2.49 -2.43
CA HIS A 144 12.09 -2.80 -2.79
C HIS A 144 11.05 -1.98 -1.98
N LEU A 145 11.48 -1.16 -1.02
CA LEU A 145 10.64 -0.28 -0.21
C LEU A 145 11.05 1.19 -0.43
N PRO A 146 10.78 1.77 -1.60
CA PRO A 146 11.17 3.14 -1.90
C PRO A 146 10.33 4.16 -1.14
N ILE A 147 10.96 5.24 -0.72
CA ILE A 147 10.33 6.44 -0.19
C ILE A 147 10.73 7.59 -1.12
N VAL A 148 9.73 8.23 -1.71
CA VAL A 148 9.94 9.29 -2.70
C VAL A 148 9.51 10.62 -2.10
N ASP A 149 10.46 11.54 -1.97
CA ASP A 149 10.23 12.91 -1.51
C ASP A 149 10.38 13.89 -2.68
N LEU A 150 9.46 14.82 -2.81
CA LEU A 150 9.58 15.98 -3.69
C LEU A 150 10.05 17.16 -2.86
N ARG A 151 11.19 17.76 -3.24
CA ARG A 151 11.74 18.93 -2.56
C ARG A 151 11.91 20.08 -3.55
N ARG A 152 11.63 21.30 -3.09
CA ARG A 152 12.07 22.48 -3.83
C ARG A 152 13.60 22.50 -3.87
N ALA A 153 14.16 22.63 -5.05
CA ALA A 153 15.57 22.96 -5.17
C ALA A 153 15.72 24.45 -4.83
N ALA A 154 16.69 24.75 -4.00
CA ALA A 154 17.09 26.12 -3.72
C ALA A 154 17.63 26.80 -4.97
#